data_2f8c95a7e06dc01f806f0f394cd57bb6
#
_entry.id   2f8c95a7e06dc01f806f0f394cd57bb6
#
_cell.length_a   1.000
_cell.length_b   1.000
_cell.length_c   1.000
_cell.angle_alpha   90.00
_cell.angle_beta   90.00
_cell.angle_gamma   90.00
#
_symmetry.space_group_name_H-M   'P 1'
#
loop_
_entity.id
_entity.type
_entity.pdbx_description
1 polymer ?
#
loop_
_entity_poly.entity_id
_entity_poly.type
_entity_poly.pdbx_seq_one_letter_code
_entity_poly.pdbx_strand_id
1 'polypeptide(L)'
;MNQIVRKAYAKINLGLDVVRRRPDGYHEVKMIMQTISLHDELRFEETGGKEIILVSNDNPLLPEDAKDNLIYKAAECILREYGIDRGVKITLQKNIPIAAGMAGGSTDAAAVFHGLNELWQLSMSMEKMQELSVKLGADIPYCIMGGTALSEGIGEILTPLPAPPHAYILIAKPDISVSTKFVYENLHADTLQKHPDIDGMVDAIRNGDLHGITARMENVLETVTEKTYPVISEIKEKMREEGALNALMSGSGPTVFGIFEEEDKAQKAADRIRELKLSNQIYVTTFVNVSL
;
A
#
# COMPACT_ATOMS: atom_id res chain seq x y z
N MET A 1 -8.97 31.50 -1.66
CA MET A 1 -7.87 30.60 -1.25
C MET A 1 -7.93 29.40 -2.16
N ASN A 2 -6.81 29.04 -2.79
CA ASN A 2 -6.75 27.82 -3.60
C ASN A 2 -6.75 26.62 -2.66
N GLN A 3 -7.66 25.69 -2.91
CA GLN A 3 -7.79 24.46 -2.15
C GLN A 3 -7.70 23.28 -3.10
N ILE A 4 -6.91 22.28 -2.74
CA ILE A 4 -6.73 21.03 -3.48
C ILE A 4 -7.16 19.87 -2.60
N VAL A 5 -7.85 18.89 -3.15
CA VAL A 5 -8.19 17.62 -2.47
C VAL A 5 -7.60 16.48 -3.27
N ARG A 6 -6.93 15.56 -2.59
CA ARG A 6 -6.33 14.36 -3.18
C ARG A 6 -6.75 13.11 -2.41
N LYS A 7 -7.02 12.06 -3.16
CA LYS A 7 -7.22 10.71 -2.63
C LYS A 7 -5.86 10.00 -2.57
N ALA A 8 -5.53 9.48 -1.42
CA ALA A 8 -4.34 8.67 -1.18
C ALA A 8 -4.73 7.20 -1.16
N TYR A 9 -4.63 6.52 -2.30
CA TYR A 9 -5.11 5.15 -2.47
C TYR A 9 -4.19 4.12 -1.82
N ALA A 10 -4.76 3.14 -1.13
CA ALA A 10 -4.03 1.99 -0.59
C ALA A 10 -3.46 1.11 -1.70
N LYS A 11 -2.46 0.30 -1.35
CA LYS A 11 -1.94 -0.77 -2.21
C LYS A 11 -2.03 -2.13 -1.53
N ILE A 12 -2.03 -3.17 -2.35
CA ILE A 12 -1.79 -4.55 -1.97
C ILE A 12 -0.62 -5.13 -2.78
N ASN A 13 -0.07 -6.27 -2.33
CA ASN A 13 0.91 -7.03 -3.11
C ASN A 13 0.24 -8.29 -3.66
N LEU A 14 0.01 -8.35 -4.97
CA LEU A 14 -0.58 -9.54 -5.63
C LEU A 14 0.37 -10.74 -5.57
N GLY A 15 1.66 -10.49 -5.56
CA GLY A 15 2.71 -11.47 -5.30
C GLY A 15 3.91 -10.78 -4.68
N LEU A 16 4.61 -11.45 -3.77
CA LEU A 16 5.80 -10.92 -3.10
C LEU A 16 6.83 -12.01 -2.90
N ASP A 17 7.98 -11.84 -3.53
CA ASP A 17 9.18 -12.63 -3.33
C ASP A 17 10.29 -11.81 -2.63
N VAL A 18 11.09 -12.49 -1.83
CA VAL A 18 12.35 -11.97 -1.28
C VAL A 18 13.48 -12.80 -1.86
N VAL A 19 14.18 -12.23 -2.82
CA VAL A 19 15.15 -12.95 -3.64
C VAL A 19 16.40 -13.29 -2.82
N ARG A 20 16.88 -12.33 -2.03
CA ARG A 20 18.07 -12.50 -1.17
C ARG A 20 18.21 -11.37 -0.15
N ARG A 21 19.06 -11.58 0.85
CA ARG A 21 19.54 -10.51 1.72
C ARG A 21 20.74 -9.81 1.07
N ARG A 22 20.73 -8.48 1.08
CA ARG A 22 21.81 -7.65 0.51
C ARG A 22 22.91 -7.36 1.56
N PRO A 23 24.14 -7.05 1.13
CA PRO A 23 25.22 -6.68 2.04
C PRO A 23 24.95 -5.39 2.85
N ASP A 24 24.09 -4.49 2.34
CA ASP A 24 23.68 -3.26 3.00
C ASP A 24 22.62 -3.47 4.11
N GLY A 25 22.21 -4.73 4.32
CA GLY A 25 21.22 -5.13 5.33
C GLY A 25 19.77 -5.11 4.85
N TYR A 26 19.49 -4.54 3.68
CA TYR A 26 18.18 -4.63 3.02
C TYR A 26 17.98 -6.00 2.36
N HIS A 27 16.76 -6.23 1.89
CA HIS A 27 16.41 -7.41 1.10
C HIS A 27 16.11 -7.00 -0.34
N GLU A 28 16.60 -7.80 -1.28
CA GLU A 28 16.21 -7.69 -2.68
C GLU A 28 14.86 -8.38 -2.85
N VAL A 29 13.88 -7.62 -3.31
CA VAL A 29 12.50 -8.09 -3.50
C VAL A 29 12.13 -8.12 -4.97
N LYS A 30 11.13 -8.95 -5.30
CA LYS A 30 10.45 -8.95 -6.59
C LYS A 30 8.97 -9.14 -6.32
N MET A 31 8.15 -8.14 -6.65
CA MET A 31 6.75 -8.15 -6.26
C MET A 31 5.87 -7.43 -7.26
N ILE A 32 4.59 -7.79 -7.28
CA ILE A 32 3.56 -7.06 -8.02
C ILE A 32 2.77 -6.23 -7.03
N MET A 33 2.86 -4.91 -7.18
CA MET A 33 2.05 -3.95 -6.44
C MET A 33 0.81 -3.55 -7.22
N GLN A 34 -0.32 -3.41 -6.52
CA GLN A 34 -1.60 -3.03 -7.09
C GLN A 34 -2.33 -2.03 -6.21
N THR A 35 -2.71 -0.89 -6.80
CA THR A 35 -3.54 0.13 -6.15
C THR A 35 -4.98 -0.33 -6.05
N ILE A 36 -5.64 -0.05 -4.92
CA ILE A 36 -7.06 -0.37 -4.67
C ILE A 36 -7.86 0.89 -4.31
N SER A 37 -9.20 0.86 -4.44
CA SER A 37 -10.04 2.05 -4.27
C SER A 37 -10.24 2.50 -2.81
N LEU A 38 -9.82 1.70 -1.82
CA LEU A 38 -9.72 2.14 -0.43
C LEU A 38 -8.67 3.26 -0.32
N HIS A 39 -9.05 4.42 0.24
CA HIS A 39 -8.19 5.60 0.24
C HIS A 39 -8.37 6.48 1.48
N ASP A 40 -7.33 7.21 1.81
CA ASP A 40 -7.39 8.38 2.67
C ASP A 40 -7.70 9.63 1.83
N GLU A 41 -8.15 10.70 2.45
CA GLU A 41 -8.35 11.99 1.79
C GLU A 41 -7.45 13.05 2.43
N LEU A 42 -6.70 13.77 1.59
CA LEU A 42 -5.89 14.90 2.01
C LEU A 42 -6.39 16.17 1.36
N ARG A 43 -6.59 17.21 2.18
CA ARG A 43 -6.95 18.54 1.75
C ARG A 43 -5.81 19.50 2.01
N PHE A 44 -5.45 20.28 1.02
CA PHE A 44 -4.36 21.24 1.03
C PHE A 44 -4.89 22.65 0.88
N GLU A 45 -4.52 23.55 1.80
CA GLU A 45 -4.92 24.95 1.82
C GLU A 45 -3.67 25.81 2.05
N GLU A 46 -3.39 26.74 1.12
CA GLU A 46 -2.31 27.70 1.32
C GLU A 46 -2.66 28.65 2.48
N THR A 47 -1.70 28.89 3.36
CA THR A 47 -1.85 29.80 4.50
C THR A 47 -1.09 31.10 4.29
N GLY A 48 -1.44 32.15 5.05
CA GLY A 48 -0.69 33.41 5.04
C GLY A 48 0.66 33.36 5.80
N GLY A 49 0.98 32.23 6.43
CA GLY A 49 2.22 32.00 7.17
C GLY A 49 3.27 31.24 6.34
N LYS A 50 4.27 30.66 7.03
CA LYS A 50 5.34 29.84 6.45
C LYS A 50 5.35 28.43 7.02
N GLU A 51 4.40 28.09 7.87
CA GLU A 51 4.37 26.86 8.63
C GLU A 51 3.63 25.74 7.89
N ILE A 52 4.05 24.52 8.10
CA ILE A 52 3.30 23.32 7.75
C ILE A 52 2.40 22.98 8.94
N ILE A 53 1.08 23.08 8.74
CA ILE A 53 0.06 22.75 9.73
C ILE A 53 -0.58 21.43 9.31
N LEU A 54 -0.36 20.37 10.08
CA LEU A 54 -1.00 19.07 9.88
C LEU A 54 -2.17 18.92 10.85
N VAL A 55 -3.35 18.66 10.32
CA VAL A 55 -4.56 18.34 11.08
C VAL A 55 -5.04 16.96 10.66
N SER A 56 -5.30 16.08 11.60
CA SER A 56 -5.86 14.75 11.33
C SER A 56 -7.09 14.51 12.21
N ASN A 57 -7.94 13.57 11.77
CA ASN A 57 -8.95 13.01 12.65
C ASN A 57 -8.25 12.31 13.82
N ASP A 58 -8.79 12.44 15.04
CA ASP A 58 -8.21 11.89 16.27
C ASP A 58 -8.02 10.37 16.15
N ASN A 59 -6.83 9.96 15.74
CA ASN A 59 -6.43 8.56 15.65
C ASN A 59 -5.16 8.36 16.50
N PRO A 60 -5.25 7.65 17.63
CA PRO A 60 -4.15 7.49 18.59
C PRO A 60 -2.96 6.70 18.04
N LEU A 61 -3.09 6.09 16.86
CA LEU A 61 -2.01 5.37 16.19
C LEU A 61 -1.17 6.28 15.27
N LEU A 62 -1.58 7.54 15.06
CA LEU A 62 -0.75 8.52 14.34
C LEU A 62 0.34 9.07 15.27
N PRO A 63 1.50 9.50 14.72
CA PRO A 63 2.55 10.12 15.52
C PRO A 63 2.04 11.34 16.31
N GLU A 64 2.40 11.45 17.59
CA GLU A 64 2.07 12.60 18.44
C GLU A 64 2.72 13.89 17.92
N ASP A 65 4.01 13.82 17.53
CA ASP A 65 4.69 14.94 16.86
C ASP A 65 4.38 14.88 15.35
N ALA A 66 3.75 15.92 14.84
CA ALA A 66 3.43 16.05 13.41
C ALA A 66 4.69 15.90 12.53
N LYS A 67 5.88 16.29 13.01
CA LYS A 67 7.16 16.17 12.29
C LYS A 67 7.59 14.72 12.05
N ASP A 68 7.09 13.79 12.83
CA ASP A 68 7.35 12.36 12.62
C ASP A 68 6.44 11.75 11.56
N ASN A 69 5.37 12.43 11.18
CA ASN A 69 4.46 11.99 10.14
C ASN A 69 5.08 12.17 8.74
N LEU A 70 4.91 11.16 7.87
CA LEU A 70 5.42 11.21 6.49
C LEU A 70 4.80 12.34 5.66
N ILE A 71 3.56 12.76 5.96
CA ILE A 71 2.92 13.93 5.35
C ILE A 71 3.76 15.18 5.60
N TYR A 72 4.14 15.42 6.85
CA TYR A 72 4.96 16.56 7.22
C TYR A 72 6.33 16.52 6.55
N LYS A 73 7.00 15.35 6.62
CA LYS A 73 8.33 15.14 6.02
C LYS A 73 8.30 15.34 4.49
N ALA A 74 7.25 14.90 3.81
CA ALA A 74 7.08 15.11 2.37
C ALA A 74 6.89 16.59 2.04
N ALA A 75 6.04 17.30 2.79
CA ALA A 75 5.85 18.74 2.61
C ALA A 75 7.15 19.51 2.86
N GLU A 76 7.85 19.23 3.96
CA GLU A 76 9.14 19.87 4.28
C GLU A 76 10.19 19.61 3.19
N CYS A 77 10.25 18.38 2.65
CA CYS A 77 11.13 18.02 1.55
C CYS A 77 10.89 18.91 0.32
N ILE A 78 9.62 19.10 -0.08
CA ILE A 78 9.24 19.90 -1.23
C ILE A 78 9.54 21.39 -0.99
N LEU A 79 9.18 21.93 0.18
CA LEU A 79 9.46 23.33 0.53
C LEU A 79 10.95 23.64 0.43
N ARG A 80 11.78 22.75 0.96
CA ARG A 80 13.24 22.88 0.93
C ARG A 80 13.80 22.76 -0.48
N GLU A 81 13.37 21.78 -1.26
CA GLU A 81 13.88 21.53 -2.63
C GLU A 81 13.59 22.70 -3.56
N TYR A 82 12.41 23.30 -3.44
CA TYR A 82 11.94 24.39 -4.32
C TYR A 82 12.12 25.80 -3.71
N GLY A 83 12.69 25.91 -2.51
CA GLY A 83 12.89 27.21 -1.84
C GLY A 83 11.57 27.93 -1.57
N ILE A 84 10.50 27.21 -1.25
CA ILE A 84 9.16 27.78 -1.06
C ILE A 84 9.06 28.43 0.31
N ASP A 85 8.74 29.72 0.34
CA ASP A 85 8.55 30.52 1.55
C ASP A 85 7.05 30.83 1.77
N ARG A 86 6.22 29.79 1.67
CA ARG A 86 4.77 29.83 1.86
C ARG A 86 4.35 28.68 2.73
N GLY A 87 3.34 28.89 3.59
CA GLY A 87 2.82 27.84 4.47
C GLY A 87 1.65 27.08 3.85
N VAL A 88 1.42 25.88 4.36
CA VAL A 88 0.31 25.01 3.97
C VAL A 88 -0.34 24.38 5.18
N LYS A 89 -1.67 24.34 5.18
CA LYS A 89 -2.46 23.49 6.07
C LYS A 89 -2.88 22.24 5.30
N ILE A 90 -2.52 21.09 5.87
CA ILE A 90 -2.87 19.77 5.32
C ILE A 90 -3.82 19.11 6.31
N THR A 91 -5.02 18.77 5.85
CA THR A 91 -6.02 18.04 6.65
C THR A 91 -6.12 16.62 6.14
N LEU A 92 -5.84 15.65 7.02
CA LEU A 92 -5.92 14.21 6.73
C LEU A 92 -7.20 13.62 7.27
N GLN A 93 -7.96 12.93 6.41
CA GLN A 93 -9.01 12.00 6.80
C GLN A 93 -8.50 10.57 6.59
N LYS A 94 -8.16 9.89 7.70
CA LYS A 94 -7.57 8.55 7.68
C LYS A 94 -8.64 7.46 7.64
N ASN A 95 -8.68 6.67 6.58
CA ASN A 95 -9.59 5.54 6.37
C ASN A 95 -8.81 4.22 6.20
N ILE A 96 -7.59 4.29 5.61
CA ILE A 96 -6.72 3.12 5.48
C ILE A 96 -6.24 2.70 6.87
N PRO A 97 -6.38 1.43 7.25
CA PRO A 97 -5.86 0.91 8.51
C PRO A 97 -4.37 1.18 8.68
N ILE A 98 -3.98 1.61 9.88
CA ILE A 98 -2.58 1.90 10.21
C ILE A 98 -1.81 0.60 10.48
N ALA A 99 -0.52 0.55 10.11
CA ALA A 99 0.37 -0.60 10.26
C ALA A 99 -0.24 -1.89 9.68
N ALA A 100 -0.77 -1.81 8.47
CA ALA A 100 -1.60 -2.84 7.85
C ALA A 100 -0.98 -3.51 6.61
N GLY A 101 0.27 -3.22 6.25
CA GLY A 101 0.89 -3.76 5.02
C GLY A 101 0.32 -3.17 3.72
N MET A 102 -0.45 -2.07 3.80
CA MET A 102 -1.12 -1.41 2.66
C MET A 102 -0.54 -0.04 2.31
N ALA A 103 0.65 0.29 2.82
CA ALA A 103 1.39 1.53 2.57
C ALA A 103 0.63 2.83 2.88
N GLY A 104 -0.31 2.85 3.85
CA GLY A 104 -1.16 4.00 4.14
C GLY A 104 -0.40 5.32 4.39
N GLY A 105 0.70 5.30 5.17
CA GLY A 105 1.54 6.50 5.37
C GLY A 105 2.33 6.91 4.13
N SER A 106 2.77 5.94 3.33
CA SER A 106 3.50 6.19 2.08
C SER A 106 2.60 6.80 1.02
N THR A 107 1.34 6.34 0.92
CA THR A 107 0.38 6.92 -0.02
C THR A 107 -0.09 8.32 0.41
N ASP A 108 -0.18 8.58 1.73
CA ASP A 108 -0.42 9.94 2.24
C ASP A 108 0.72 10.89 1.81
N ALA A 109 1.97 10.45 1.95
CA ALA A 109 3.13 11.22 1.49
C ALA A 109 3.13 11.43 -0.03
N ALA A 110 2.76 10.42 -0.81
CA ALA A 110 2.61 10.54 -2.27
C ALA A 110 1.55 11.58 -2.64
N ALA A 111 0.41 11.59 -1.94
CA ALA A 111 -0.63 12.60 -2.14
C ALA A 111 -0.12 14.02 -1.81
N VAL A 112 0.83 14.18 -0.89
CA VAL A 112 1.47 15.47 -0.62
C VAL A 112 2.31 15.93 -1.82
N PHE A 113 3.10 15.02 -2.44
CA PHE A 113 3.86 15.37 -3.65
C PHE A 113 2.94 15.88 -4.77
N HIS A 114 1.87 15.15 -5.07
CA HIS A 114 0.90 15.57 -6.08
C HIS A 114 0.14 16.84 -5.69
N GLY A 115 -0.33 16.92 -4.44
CA GLY A 115 -1.14 18.04 -3.96
C GLY A 115 -0.38 19.36 -3.94
N LEU A 116 0.87 19.36 -3.44
CA LEU A 116 1.69 20.58 -3.41
C LEU A 116 2.24 20.94 -4.79
N ASN A 117 2.53 19.95 -5.65
CA ASN A 117 2.88 20.21 -7.04
C ASN A 117 1.79 20.98 -7.77
N GLU A 118 0.52 20.58 -7.57
CA GLU A 118 -0.63 21.27 -8.15
C GLU A 118 -0.90 22.60 -7.46
N LEU A 119 -0.96 22.63 -6.12
CA LEU A 119 -1.28 23.85 -5.35
C LEU A 119 -0.36 25.02 -5.69
N TRP A 120 0.93 24.74 -5.87
CA TRP A 120 1.94 25.75 -6.12
C TRP A 120 2.47 25.77 -7.57
N GLN A 121 1.90 24.95 -8.46
CA GLN A 121 2.26 24.88 -9.88
C GLN A 121 3.77 24.68 -10.10
N LEU A 122 4.36 23.72 -9.37
CA LEU A 122 5.82 23.50 -9.34
C LEU A 122 6.35 22.86 -10.63
N SER A 123 5.50 22.31 -11.47
CA SER A 123 5.87 21.55 -12.67
C SER A 123 6.85 20.39 -12.37
N MET A 124 6.72 19.79 -11.20
CA MET A 124 7.55 18.66 -10.80
C MET A 124 7.17 17.42 -11.62
N SER A 125 8.15 16.82 -12.29
CA SER A 125 7.90 15.58 -13.04
C SER A 125 7.70 14.38 -12.11
N MET A 126 7.11 13.30 -12.64
CA MET A 126 6.93 12.04 -11.91
C MET A 126 8.28 11.51 -11.39
N GLU A 127 9.30 11.50 -12.25
CA GLU A 127 10.65 11.04 -11.92
C GLU A 127 11.26 11.87 -10.79
N LYS A 128 11.06 13.20 -10.80
CA LYS A 128 11.57 14.08 -9.74
C LYS A 128 10.84 13.83 -8.41
N MET A 129 9.54 13.58 -8.43
CA MET A 129 8.79 13.22 -7.23
C MET A 129 9.29 11.89 -6.66
N GLN A 130 9.52 10.88 -7.50
CA GLN A 130 10.04 9.58 -7.09
C GLN A 130 11.47 9.69 -6.52
N GLU A 131 12.38 10.44 -7.19
CA GLU A 131 13.74 10.71 -6.70
C GLU A 131 13.76 11.32 -5.29
N LEU A 132 12.92 12.31 -5.04
CA LEU A 132 12.84 12.98 -3.74
C LEU A 132 12.24 12.07 -2.67
N SER A 133 11.22 11.29 -3.05
CA SER A 133 10.40 10.52 -2.13
C SER A 133 11.06 9.23 -1.62
N VAL A 134 11.94 8.61 -2.41
CA VAL A 134 12.61 7.34 -2.03
C VAL A 134 13.38 7.46 -0.70
N LYS A 135 13.91 8.65 -0.40
CA LYS A 135 14.63 8.95 0.85
C LYS A 135 13.72 8.97 2.08
N LEU A 136 12.41 9.12 1.88
CA LEU A 136 11.41 9.15 2.94
C LEU A 136 10.80 7.76 3.18
N GLY A 137 10.76 6.91 2.14
CA GLY A 137 10.26 5.54 2.25
C GLY A 137 10.23 4.81 0.90
N ALA A 138 10.56 3.52 0.92
CA ALA A 138 10.71 2.70 -0.29
C ALA A 138 9.40 2.52 -1.09
N ASP A 139 8.24 2.51 -0.42
CA ASP A 139 6.93 2.37 -1.08
C ASP A 139 6.42 3.68 -1.70
N ILE A 140 6.99 4.86 -1.33
CA ILE A 140 6.44 6.15 -1.78
C ILE A 140 6.57 6.35 -3.29
N PRO A 141 7.69 5.99 -3.95
CA PRO A 141 7.81 6.07 -5.41
C PRO A 141 6.70 5.31 -6.15
N TYR A 142 6.35 4.11 -5.67
CA TYR A 142 5.22 3.36 -6.22
C TYR A 142 3.88 4.08 -5.95
N CYS A 143 3.66 4.58 -4.73
CA CYS A 143 2.42 5.31 -4.39
C CYS A 143 2.25 6.58 -5.23
N ILE A 144 3.35 7.23 -5.66
CA ILE A 144 3.33 8.36 -6.60
C ILE A 144 2.89 7.91 -7.99
N MET A 145 3.38 6.76 -8.45
CA MET A 145 3.05 6.23 -9.78
C MET A 145 1.63 5.67 -9.83
N GLY A 146 1.24 4.90 -8.80
CA GLY A 146 -0.05 4.21 -8.74
C GLY A 146 -0.20 3.06 -9.76
N GLY A 147 -1.42 2.51 -9.84
CA GLY A 147 -1.79 1.46 -10.80
C GLY A 147 -1.22 0.09 -10.47
N THR A 148 -0.77 -0.64 -11.49
CA THR A 148 -0.12 -1.95 -11.38
C THR A 148 1.34 -1.84 -11.75
N ALA A 149 2.23 -2.41 -10.93
CA ALA A 149 3.67 -2.40 -11.21
C ALA A 149 4.38 -3.66 -10.75
N LEU A 150 5.37 -4.08 -11.54
CA LEU A 150 6.47 -4.89 -11.07
C LEU A 150 7.43 -3.98 -10.30
N SER A 151 7.75 -4.35 -9.07
CA SER A 151 8.65 -3.63 -8.19
C SER A 151 9.81 -4.54 -7.81
N GLU A 152 11.02 -4.06 -8.01
CA GLU A 152 12.29 -4.78 -7.81
C GLU A 152 13.26 -3.92 -6.96
N GLY A 153 14.47 -4.40 -6.74
CA GLY A 153 15.44 -3.76 -5.85
C GLY A 153 15.04 -3.89 -4.38
N ILE A 154 14.96 -2.79 -3.65
CA ILE A 154 14.35 -2.75 -2.29
C ILE A 154 12.86 -2.35 -2.36
N GLY A 155 12.29 -2.25 -3.56
CA GLY A 155 10.93 -1.85 -3.86
C GLY A 155 10.81 -0.58 -4.72
N GLU A 156 11.94 0.03 -5.07
CA GLU A 156 12.03 1.33 -5.74
C GLU A 156 12.17 1.25 -7.27
N ILE A 157 12.57 0.10 -7.80
CA ILE A 157 12.71 -0.10 -9.26
C ILE A 157 11.34 -0.53 -9.80
N LEU A 158 10.67 0.38 -10.50
CA LEU A 158 9.28 0.22 -10.89
C LEU A 158 9.15 0.05 -12.41
N THR A 159 8.49 -1.02 -12.81
CA THR A 159 8.06 -1.24 -14.20
C THR A 159 6.54 -1.23 -14.25
N PRO A 160 5.92 -0.22 -14.89
CA PRO A 160 4.45 -0.16 -15.02
C PRO A 160 3.93 -1.39 -15.79
N LEU A 161 2.79 -1.90 -15.36
CA LEU A 161 2.07 -3.00 -16.00
C LEU A 161 0.67 -2.54 -16.40
N PRO A 162 0.02 -3.24 -17.37
CA PRO A 162 -1.39 -3.01 -17.67
C PRO A 162 -2.28 -3.23 -16.44
N ALA A 163 -3.47 -2.64 -16.49
CA ALA A 163 -4.50 -2.90 -15.51
C ALA A 163 -4.92 -4.38 -15.51
N PRO A 164 -5.03 -5.05 -14.36
CA PRO A 164 -5.67 -6.35 -14.29
C PRO A 164 -7.17 -6.24 -14.61
N PRO A 165 -7.85 -7.33 -14.97
CA PRO A 165 -9.29 -7.34 -15.15
C PRO A 165 -10.01 -6.86 -13.88
N HIS A 166 -11.24 -6.33 -14.08
CA HIS A 166 -12.06 -5.91 -12.93
C HIS A 166 -12.31 -7.08 -11.98
N ALA A 167 -12.16 -6.81 -10.69
CA ALA A 167 -12.46 -7.74 -9.61
C ALA A 167 -12.83 -6.98 -8.34
N TYR A 168 -13.57 -7.64 -7.45
CA TYR A 168 -13.85 -7.16 -6.11
C TYR A 168 -12.79 -7.68 -5.14
N ILE A 169 -12.35 -6.82 -4.26
CA ILE A 169 -11.29 -7.10 -3.30
C ILE A 169 -11.87 -6.97 -1.90
N LEU A 170 -11.87 -8.06 -1.15
CA LEU A 170 -12.18 -8.01 0.27
C LEU A 170 -10.89 -7.80 1.05
N ILE A 171 -10.86 -6.76 1.87
CA ILE A 171 -9.77 -6.45 2.81
C ILE A 171 -10.25 -6.79 4.22
N ALA A 172 -9.45 -7.55 4.97
CA ALA A 172 -9.68 -7.81 6.38
C ALA A 172 -8.36 -7.62 7.16
N LYS A 173 -8.34 -6.66 8.09
CA LYS A 173 -7.19 -6.45 8.99
C LYS A 173 -7.57 -6.90 10.39
N PRO A 174 -7.03 -8.04 10.88
CA PRO A 174 -7.23 -8.49 12.24
C PRO A 174 -6.65 -7.50 13.26
N ASP A 175 -7.14 -7.55 14.50
CA ASP A 175 -6.72 -6.64 15.57
C ASP A 175 -5.38 -7.08 16.19
N ILE A 176 -4.38 -7.17 15.33
CA ILE A 176 -2.98 -7.44 15.67
C ILE A 176 -2.06 -6.45 14.97
N SER A 177 -0.84 -6.31 15.50
CA SER A 177 0.22 -5.49 14.89
C SER A 177 1.40 -6.38 14.52
N VAL A 178 1.91 -6.22 13.29
CA VAL A 178 3.07 -6.96 12.79
C VAL A 178 4.19 -5.98 12.46
N SER A 179 5.37 -6.22 13.02
CA SER A 179 6.55 -5.44 12.69
C SER A 179 7.17 -5.94 11.40
N THR A 180 7.24 -5.11 10.38
CA THR A 180 7.93 -5.41 9.11
C THR A 180 9.38 -5.84 9.36
N LYS A 181 10.08 -5.13 10.26
CA LYS A 181 11.44 -5.47 10.64
C LYS A 181 11.54 -6.90 11.20
N PHE A 182 10.65 -7.26 12.13
CA PHE A 182 10.60 -8.61 12.70
C PHE A 182 10.41 -9.68 11.62
N VAL A 183 9.50 -9.46 10.67
CA VAL A 183 9.22 -10.43 9.61
C VAL A 183 10.44 -10.64 8.72
N TYR A 184 11.09 -9.56 8.27
CA TYR A 184 12.29 -9.66 7.43
C TYR A 184 13.51 -10.23 8.17
N GLU A 185 13.67 -9.94 9.47
CA GLU A 185 14.77 -10.50 10.28
C GLU A 185 14.61 -12.02 10.54
N ASN A 186 13.37 -12.53 10.53
CA ASN A 186 13.08 -13.95 10.73
C ASN A 186 12.84 -14.71 9.41
N LEU A 187 12.87 -14.04 8.28
CA LEU A 187 12.83 -14.68 6.98
C LEU A 187 14.22 -15.18 6.60
N HIS A 188 14.33 -16.47 6.41
CA HIS A 188 15.57 -17.11 5.91
C HIS A 188 15.53 -17.17 4.38
N ALA A 189 15.69 -16.02 3.72
CA ALA A 189 15.56 -15.89 2.27
C ALA A 189 16.46 -16.86 1.50
N ASP A 190 17.71 -17.05 1.95
CA ASP A 190 18.68 -17.92 1.30
C ASP A 190 18.33 -19.44 1.39
N THR A 191 17.33 -19.80 2.18
CA THR A 191 16.89 -21.20 2.37
C THR A 191 15.45 -21.45 1.94
N LEU A 192 14.82 -20.46 1.31
CA LEU A 192 13.48 -20.63 0.74
C LEU A 192 13.52 -21.73 -0.33
N GLN A 193 12.65 -22.73 -0.14
CA GLN A 193 12.55 -23.88 -1.04
C GLN A 193 11.73 -23.59 -2.30
N LYS A 194 10.89 -22.55 -2.24
CA LYS A 194 9.99 -22.14 -3.30
C LYS A 194 9.93 -20.63 -3.37
N HIS A 195 9.99 -20.10 -4.57
CA HIS A 195 9.80 -18.70 -4.89
C HIS A 195 8.51 -18.52 -5.67
N PRO A 196 7.75 -17.44 -5.43
CA PRO A 196 6.58 -17.07 -6.22
C PRO A 196 6.90 -16.91 -7.71
N ASP A 197 6.00 -17.38 -8.57
CA ASP A 197 6.08 -17.20 -10.02
C ASP A 197 5.66 -15.77 -10.42
N ILE A 198 6.50 -14.79 -10.06
CA ILE A 198 6.24 -13.38 -10.36
C ILE A 198 6.26 -13.11 -11.87
N ASP A 199 7.15 -13.76 -12.64
CA ASP A 199 7.23 -13.57 -14.09
C ASP A 199 5.99 -14.11 -14.79
N GLY A 200 5.50 -15.30 -14.42
CA GLY A 200 4.23 -15.82 -14.91
C GLY A 200 3.04 -14.97 -14.49
N MET A 201 3.08 -14.31 -13.33
CA MET A 201 2.06 -13.34 -12.93
C MET A 201 2.09 -12.09 -13.82
N VAL A 202 3.29 -11.56 -14.16
CA VAL A 202 3.44 -10.46 -15.13
C VAL A 202 2.81 -10.82 -16.47
N ASP A 203 3.04 -12.03 -16.96
CA ASP A 203 2.46 -12.49 -18.22
C ASP A 203 0.94 -12.63 -18.13
N ALA A 204 0.42 -13.15 -17.03
CA ALA A 204 -1.03 -13.23 -16.79
C ALA A 204 -1.68 -11.84 -16.77
N ILE A 205 -1.04 -10.85 -16.12
CA ILE A 205 -1.50 -9.45 -16.11
C ILE A 205 -1.51 -8.87 -17.53
N ARG A 206 -0.45 -9.05 -18.30
CA ARG A 206 -0.35 -8.56 -19.69
C ARG A 206 -1.42 -9.16 -20.61
N ASN A 207 -1.80 -10.39 -20.34
CA ASN A 207 -2.84 -11.10 -21.10
C ASN A 207 -4.27 -10.84 -20.58
N GLY A 208 -4.43 -10.09 -19.49
CA GLY A 208 -5.74 -9.85 -18.87
C GLY A 208 -6.37 -11.13 -18.30
N ASP A 209 -5.56 -12.06 -17.81
CA ASP A 209 -5.99 -13.35 -17.26
C ASP A 209 -6.10 -13.28 -15.73
N LEU A 210 -7.32 -12.96 -15.22
CA LEU A 210 -7.57 -12.88 -13.78
C LEU A 210 -7.31 -14.21 -13.06
N HIS A 211 -7.68 -15.34 -13.66
CA HIS A 211 -7.45 -16.65 -13.06
C HIS A 211 -5.96 -17.00 -13.06
N GLY A 212 -5.23 -16.65 -14.09
CA GLY A 212 -3.77 -16.79 -14.14
C GLY A 212 -3.07 -15.95 -13.09
N ILE A 213 -3.55 -14.72 -12.80
CA ILE A 213 -3.04 -13.85 -11.74
C ILE A 213 -3.31 -14.51 -10.38
N THR A 214 -4.56 -14.88 -10.10
CA THR A 214 -4.96 -15.41 -8.78
C THR A 214 -4.34 -16.76 -8.46
N ALA A 215 -4.12 -17.61 -9.47
CA ALA A 215 -3.42 -18.89 -9.31
C ALA A 215 -1.95 -18.73 -8.89
N ARG A 216 -1.33 -17.57 -9.18
CA ARG A 216 0.08 -17.27 -8.86
C ARG A 216 0.26 -16.38 -7.63
N MET A 217 -0.83 -15.99 -6.97
CA MET A 217 -0.76 -15.19 -5.74
C MET A 217 -0.03 -15.96 -4.64
N GLU A 218 1.14 -15.48 -4.27
CA GLU A 218 2.00 -16.06 -3.23
C GLU A 218 2.83 -14.95 -2.58
N ASN A 219 3.06 -15.04 -1.26
CA ASN A 219 3.85 -14.08 -0.49
C ASN A 219 4.76 -14.83 0.48
N VAL A 220 6.07 -14.80 0.23
CA VAL A 220 7.05 -15.53 1.05
C VAL A 220 7.07 -15.08 2.52
N LEU A 221 6.64 -13.85 2.82
CA LEU A 221 6.58 -13.33 4.19
C LEU A 221 5.52 -14.05 5.05
N GLU A 222 4.52 -14.69 4.42
CA GLU A 222 3.54 -15.54 5.12
C GLU A 222 4.21 -16.69 5.88
N THR A 223 5.33 -17.20 5.37
CA THR A 223 6.10 -18.27 6.03
C THR A 223 6.55 -17.93 7.45
N VAL A 224 6.68 -16.63 7.75
CA VAL A 224 7.00 -16.11 9.09
C VAL A 224 5.73 -15.67 9.81
N THR A 225 4.90 -14.87 9.15
CA THR A 225 3.80 -14.16 9.81
C THR A 225 2.66 -15.09 10.20
N GLU A 226 2.28 -16.05 9.35
CA GLU A 226 1.20 -17.00 9.65
C GLU A 226 1.55 -17.96 10.81
N LYS A 227 2.83 -18.32 10.96
CA LYS A 227 3.28 -19.14 12.10
C LYS A 227 3.10 -18.41 13.43
N THR A 228 3.30 -17.10 13.42
CA THR A 228 3.17 -16.26 14.62
C THR A 228 1.72 -15.87 14.88
N TYR A 229 0.95 -15.68 13.82
CA TYR A 229 -0.43 -15.17 13.87
C TYR A 229 -1.37 -16.05 13.04
N PRO A 230 -1.85 -17.21 13.55
CA PRO A 230 -2.69 -18.14 12.80
C PRO A 230 -4.01 -17.57 12.27
N VAL A 231 -4.50 -16.47 12.88
CA VAL A 231 -5.72 -15.76 12.42
C VAL A 231 -5.62 -15.31 10.96
N ILE A 232 -4.41 -15.08 10.44
CA ILE A 232 -4.18 -14.73 9.03
C ILE A 232 -4.60 -15.89 8.13
N SER A 233 -4.13 -17.11 8.43
CA SER A 233 -4.51 -18.31 7.68
C SER A 233 -6.01 -18.58 7.79
N GLU A 234 -6.61 -18.38 8.97
CA GLU A 234 -8.05 -18.56 9.18
C GLU A 234 -8.88 -17.61 8.32
N ILE A 235 -8.52 -16.31 8.27
CA ILE A 235 -9.19 -15.34 7.41
C ILE A 235 -9.08 -15.72 5.94
N LYS A 236 -7.89 -16.15 5.48
CA LYS A 236 -7.66 -16.61 4.09
C LYS A 236 -8.58 -17.78 3.74
N GLU A 237 -8.69 -18.75 4.64
CA GLU A 237 -9.54 -19.92 4.47
C GLU A 237 -11.02 -19.51 4.34
N LYS A 238 -11.52 -18.64 5.22
CA LYS A 238 -12.91 -18.16 5.16
C LYS A 238 -13.20 -17.39 3.87
N MET A 239 -12.26 -16.56 3.40
CA MET A 239 -12.42 -15.90 2.10
C MET A 239 -12.56 -16.91 0.94
N ARG A 240 -11.74 -17.98 0.96
CA ARG A 240 -11.82 -19.04 -0.08
C ARG A 240 -13.09 -19.86 0.02
N GLU A 241 -13.54 -20.21 1.22
CA GLU A 241 -14.80 -20.92 1.46
C GLU A 241 -16.01 -20.15 0.89
N GLU A 242 -15.99 -18.83 0.96
CA GLU A 242 -17.04 -17.95 0.44
C GLU A 242 -16.83 -17.56 -1.04
N GLY A 243 -15.89 -18.20 -1.73
CA GLY A 243 -15.73 -18.11 -3.19
C GLY A 243 -14.72 -17.08 -3.67
N ALA A 244 -13.75 -16.68 -2.84
CA ALA A 244 -12.58 -15.96 -3.35
C ALA A 244 -11.79 -16.85 -4.33
N LEU A 245 -11.38 -16.31 -5.47
CA LEU A 245 -10.47 -16.97 -6.40
C LEU A 245 -9.15 -17.32 -5.73
N ASN A 246 -8.66 -16.44 -4.87
CA ASN A 246 -7.58 -16.68 -3.94
C ASN A 246 -7.59 -15.61 -2.83
N ALA A 247 -6.84 -15.88 -1.74
CA ALA A 247 -6.65 -14.94 -0.65
C ALA A 247 -5.18 -14.95 -0.19
N LEU A 248 -4.63 -13.77 0.13
CA LEU A 248 -3.22 -13.55 0.43
C LEU A 248 -3.04 -12.47 1.48
N MET A 249 -1.94 -12.52 2.23
CA MET A 249 -1.51 -11.44 3.11
C MET A 249 -0.80 -10.33 2.30
N SER A 250 -1.13 -9.08 2.55
CA SER A 250 -0.48 -7.92 1.90
C SER A 250 0.79 -7.50 2.63
N GLY A 251 1.91 -7.43 1.91
CA GLY A 251 3.21 -7.05 2.47
C GLY A 251 3.63 -7.97 3.62
N SER A 252 4.12 -7.39 4.72
CA SER A 252 4.44 -8.11 5.96
C SER A 252 3.20 -8.41 6.83
N GLY A 253 2.01 -7.99 6.38
CA GLY A 253 0.76 -8.15 7.09
C GLY A 253 0.46 -7.00 8.08
N PRO A 254 -0.56 -7.19 8.94
CA PRO A 254 -1.40 -8.38 9.06
C PRO A 254 -2.62 -8.43 8.13
N THR A 255 -2.79 -7.45 7.24
CA THR A 255 -3.96 -7.41 6.35
C THR A 255 -3.97 -8.61 5.41
N VAL A 256 -5.12 -9.27 5.36
CA VAL A 256 -5.45 -10.29 4.36
C VAL A 256 -6.39 -9.67 3.33
N PHE A 257 -6.19 -10.02 2.07
CA PHE A 257 -7.13 -9.67 1.00
C PHE A 257 -7.53 -10.91 0.20
N GLY A 258 -8.78 -10.92 -0.28
CA GLY A 258 -9.30 -11.93 -1.19
C GLY A 258 -9.79 -11.29 -2.48
N ILE A 259 -9.63 -11.98 -3.60
CA ILE A 259 -10.07 -11.53 -4.93
C ILE A 259 -11.32 -12.31 -5.32
N PHE A 260 -12.37 -11.59 -5.73
CA PHE A 260 -13.68 -12.15 -6.11
C PHE A 260 -14.12 -11.61 -7.46
N GLU A 261 -14.82 -12.43 -8.25
CA GLU A 261 -15.45 -12.00 -9.50
C GLU A 261 -16.81 -11.30 -9.24
N GLU A 262 -17.47 -11.66 -8.13
CA GLU A 262 -18.80 -11.19 -7.78
C GLU A 262 -18.80 -10.43 -6.46
N GLU A 263 -19.43 -9.25 -6.43
CA GLU A 263 -19.54 -8.41 -5.24
C GLU A 263 -20.27 -9.11 -4.09
N ASP A 264 -21.35 -9.82 -4.40
CA ASP A 264 -22.17 -10.54 -3.43
C ASP A 264 -21.36 -11.60 -2.67
N LYS A 265 -20.43 -12.27 -3.34
CA LYS A 265 -19.52 -13.23 -2.69
C LYS A 265 -18.53 -12.53 -1.76
N ALA A 266 -17.96 -11.41 -2.22
CA ALA A 266 -17.07 -10.61 -1.37
C ALA A 266 -17.80 -10.08 -0.12
N GLN A 267 -19.07 -9.66 -0.29
CA GLN A 267 -19.89 -9.18 0.83
C GLN A 267 -20.23 -10.32 1.81
N LYS A 268 -20.61 -11.50 1.33
CA LYS A 268 -20.86 -12.68 2.18
C LYS A 268 -19.61 -13.08 2.98
N ALA A 269 -18.44 -13.09 2.33
CA ALA A 269 -17.19 -13.34 3.02
C ALA A 269 -16.90 -12.28 4.10
N ALA A 270 -17.17 -11.01 3.82
CA ALA A 270 -17.04 -9.94 4.79
C ALA A 270 -17.93 -10.14 6.02
N ASP A 271 -19.20 -10.52 5.80
CA ASP A 271 -20.15 -10.77 6.87
C ASP A 271 -19.75 -12.00 7.70
N ARG A 272 -19.28 -13.05 7.04
CA ARG A 272 -18.77 -14.26 7.69
C ARG A 272 -17.57 -13.98 8.60
N ILE A 273 -16.62 -13.16 8.15
CA ILE A 273 -15.45 -12.76 8.94
C ILE A 273 -15.88 -11.91 10.16
N ARG A 274 -16.89 -11.03 10.01
CA ARG A 274 -17.48 -10.25 11.12
C ARG A 274 -18.17 -11.13 12.15
N GLU A 275 -19.00 -12.07 11.72
CA GLU A 275 -19.70 -13.04 12.60
C GLU A 275 -18.71 -13.84 13.45
N LEU A 276 -17.62 -14.30 12.84
CA LEU A 276 -16.56 -15.04 13.50
C LEU A 276 -15.64 -14.16 14.36
N LYS A 277 -15.81 -12.83 14.31
CA LYS A 277 -14.99 -11.83 15.02
C LYS A 277 -13.49 -11.93 14.71
N LEU A 278 -13.15 -12.32 13.49
CA LEU A 278 -11.77 -12.46 13.04
C LEU A 278 -11.13 -11.10 12.71
N SER A 279 -11.95 -10.12 12.35
CA SER A 279 -11.53 -8.74 12.09
C SER A 279 -12.68 -7.76 12.31
N ASN A 280 -12.34 -6.54 12.78
CA ASN A 280 -13.27 -5.40 12.88
C ASN A 280 -13.06 -4.38 11.74
N GLN A 281 -11.94 -4.46 11.04
CA GLN A 281 -11.59 -3.56 9.94
C GLN A 281 -11.70 -4.34 8.62
N ILE A 282 -12.89 -4.26 8.00
CA ILE A 282 -13.29 -5.04 6.83
C ILE A 282 -13.86 -4.09 5.78
N TYR A 283 -13.31 -4.17 4.56
CA TYR A 283 -13.68 -3.30 3.44
C TYR A 283 -13.82 -4.11 2.16
N VAL A 284 -14.90 -3.89 1.41
CA VAL A 284 -15.03 -4.36 0.03
C VAL A 284 -14.64 -3.20 -0.89
N THR A 285 -13.73 -3.43 -1.81
CA THR A 285 -13.09 -2.44 -2.67
C THR A 285 -12.82 -3.03 -4.07
N THR A 286 -12.18 -2.29 -4.96
CA THR A 286 -11.83 -2.74 -6.32
C THR A 286 -10.40 -2.32 -6.67
N PHE A 287 -9.84 -2.86 -7.75
CA PHE A 287 -8.62 -2.33 -8.34
C PHE A 287 -8.81 -0.90 -8.86
N VAL A 288 -7.79 -0.08 -8.72
CA VAL A 288 -7.70 1.27 -9.30
C VAL A 288 -6.50 1.33 -10.25
N ASN A 289 -6.74 1.81 -11.45
CA ASN A 289 -5.76 1.83 -12.54
C ASN A 289 -5.53 3.25 -13.08
N VAL A 290 -5.73 4.26 -12.25
CA VAL A 290 -5.40 5.65 -12.58
C VAL A 290 -4.05 6.02 -11.98
N SER A 291 -3.21 6.71 -12.77
CA SER A 291 -2.13 7.53 -12.20
C SER A 291 -2.76 8.63 -11.35
N LEU A 292 -2.27 8.81 -10.15
CA LEU A 292 -2.72 9.83 -9.20
C LEU A 292 -2.46 11.25 -9.70
#